data_0b090436af853081749844a1fb75be2b
#
_entry.id   0b090436af853081749844a1fb75be2b
#
_cell.length_a   1.000
_cell.length_b   1.000
_cell.length_c   1.000
_cell.angle_alpha   90.00
_cell.angle_beta   90.00
_cell.angle_gamma   90.00
#
_symmetry.space_group_name_H-M   'P 1'
#
loop_
_entity.id
_entity.type
_entity.pdbx_description
1 polymer ?
#
loop_
_entity_poly.entity_id
_entity_poly.type
_entity_poly.pdbx_seq_one_letter_code
_entity_poly.pdbx_strand_id
1 'polypeptide(L)'
;ADICSEVIFIPRFQGFVAPKRKNVTVILDQPTDITGTDRVTGLHTTGEFFSVQAVFMFRASDPLNSFLPGLQMRGRSVLVDDQAETSIEGVFAGGDCTGQPWQVNRAAGQAQKAAISAINYLAKRDGLIETFKEYS
;
A
#
# COMPACT_ATOMS: atom_id res chain seq x y z
N ALA A 1 8.11 5.34 23.18
CA ALA A 1 7.81 4.38 24.26
C ALA A 1 7.74 3.00 23.64
N ASP A 2 8.44 2.07 24.25
CA ASP A 2 8.46 0.70 23.77
C ASP A 2 7.12 0.06 24.12
N ILE A 3 6.26 -0.07 23.10
CA ILE A 3 4.92 -0.65 23.23
C ILE A 3 5.02 -2.19 23.39
N CYS A 4 6.07 -2.80 22.81
CA CYS A 4 6.29 -4.24 22.85
C CYS A 4 7.46 -4.59 23.78
N SER A 5 7.29 -5.64 24.59
CA SER A 5 8.37 -6.19 25.43
C SER A 5 9.47 -6.81 24.56
N GLU A 6 9.09 -7.46 23.49
CA GLU A 6 9.98 -8.09 22.52
C GLU A 6 9.45 -7.90 21.10
N VAL A 7 10.36 -7.74 20.14
CA VAL A 7 10.06 -7.66 18.71
C VAL A 7 11.00 -8.63 17.98
N ILE A 8 10.41 -9.53 17.21
CA ILE A 8 11.13 -10.40 16.30
C ILE A 8 11.11 -9.74 14.92
N PHE A 9 12.27 -9.40 14.40
CA PHE A 9 12.41 -8.74 13.10
C PHE A 9 12.99 -9.72 12.07
N ILE A 10 12.21 -10.01 11.04
CA ILE A 10 12.60 -10.93 9.96
C ILE A 10 12.79 -10.12 8.67
N PRO A 11 14.03 -9.77 8.29
CA PRO A 11 14.29 -9.04 7.07
C PRO A 11 14.07 -9.92 5.83
N ARG A 12 13.39 -9.37 4.82
CA ARG A 12 13.11 -10.05 3.55
C ARG A 12 13.91 -9.49 2.36
N PHE A 13 14.86 -8.60 2.63
CA PHE A 13 15.70 -7.94 1.61
C PHE A 13 17.14 -7.88 2.07
N GLN A 14 18.06 -7.89 1.11
CA GLN A 14 19.49 -7.73 1.38
C GLN A 14 19.82 -6.26 1.71
N GLY A 15 20.83 -6.07 2.53
CA GLY A 15 21.28 -4.71 2.89
C GLY A 15 20.41 -4.01 3.94
N PHE A 16 19.59 -4.75 4.69
CA PHE A 16 18.87 -4.17 5.82
C PHE A 16 19.86 -3.72 6.93
N VAL A 17 19.48 -2.66 7.63
CA VAL A 17 20.20 -2.21 8.83
C VAL A 17 19.43 -2.74 10.04
N ALA A 18 20.08 -3.59 10.82
CA ALA A 18 19.47 -4.14 12.03
C ALA A 18 19.13 -3.02 13.03
N PRO A 19 17.89 -3.00 13.57
CA PRO A 19 17.51 -2.02 14.60
C PRO A 19 18.39 -2.18 15.85
N LYS A 20 19.05 -1.11 16.28
CA LYS A 20 19.88 -1.11 17.50
C LYS A 20 19.03 -0.91 18.75
N ARG A 21 18.16 -1.86 19.07
CA ARG A 21 17.34 -1.85 20.27
C ARG A 21 17.48 -3.14 21.05
N LYS A 22 17.47 -3.06 22.38
CA LYS A 22 17.67 -4.23 23.26
C LYS A 22 16.55 -5.27 23.18
N ASN A 23 15.34 -4.83 22.82
CA ASN A 23 14.15 -5.68 22.72
C ASN A 23 13.86 -6.15 21.29
N VAL A 24 14.82 -6.03 20.36
CA VAL A 24 14.67 -6.48 18.98
C VAL A 24 15.63 -7.62 18.70
N THR A 25 15.09 -8.79 18.40
CA THR A 25 15.81 -9.97 17.93
C THR A 25 15.68 -10.09 16.42
N VAL A 26 16.78 -10.20 15.72
CA VAL A 26 16.79 -10.37 14.24
C VAL A 26 16.92 -11.85 13.92
N ILE A 27 15.97 -12.37 13.16
CA ILE A 27 15.94 -13.76 12.68
C ILE A 27 16.04 -13.74 11.15
N LEU A 28 16.90 -14.58 10.58
CA LEU A 28 17.11 -14.67 9.12
C LEU A 28 16.29 -15.78 8.46
N ASP A 29 15.49 -16.48 9.23
CA ASP A 29 14.59 -17.52 8.75
C ASP A 29 13.49 -16.99 7.84
N GLN A 30 12.80 -17.90 7.17
CA GLN A 30 11.63 -17.56 6.38
C GLN A 30 10.35 -17.84 7.17
N PRO A 31 9.43 -16.88 7.30
CA PRO A 31 8.11 -17.16 7.86
C PRO A 31 7.35 -18.13 6.95
N THR A 32 6.72 -19.12 7.56
CA THR A 32 5.98 -20.17 6.84
C THR A 32 4.50 -20.16 7.15
N ASP A 33 4.10 -19.87 8.40
CA ASP A 33 2.71 -19.88 8.80
C ASP A 33 2.46 -19.01 10.04
N ILE A 34 1.23 -18.50 10.17
CA ILE A 34 0.76 -17.74 11.33
C ILE A 34 -0.36 -18.54 11.98
N THR A 35 -0.25 -18.83 13.28
CA THR A 35 -1.22 -19.59 14.03
C THR A 35 -2.11 -18.72 14.92
N GLY A 36 -3.34 -19.21 15.15
CA GLY A 36 -4.36 -18.61 15.98
C GLY A 36 -5.73 -18.69 15.32
N THR A 37 -6.79 -18.67 16.12
CA THR A 37 -8.19 -18.65 15.64
C THR A 37 -8.77 -17.24 15.75
N ASP A 38 -9.03 -16.79 16.99
CA ASP A 38 -9.61 -15.47 17.25
C ASP A 38 -8.53 -14.37 17.38
N ARG A 39 -7.30 -14.76 17.62
CA ARG A 39 -6.13 -13.88 17.73
C ARG A 39 -4.87 -14.62 17.31
N VAL A 40 -3.86 -13.86 16.89
CA VAL A 40 -2.53 -14.42 16.61
C VAL A 40 -1.94 -14.99 17.91
N THR A 41 -1.44 -16.22 17.83
CA THR A 41 -0.77 -16.91 18.96
C THR A 41 0.65 -17.31 18.63
N GLY A 42 1.02 -17.37 17.36
CA GLY A 42 2.36 -17.76 16.97
C GLY A 42 2.71 -17.51 15.51
N LEU A 43 4.00 -17.57 15.24
CA LEU A 43 4.61 -17.50 13.94
C LEU A 43 5.55 -18.69 13.76
N HIS A 44 5.34 -19.49 12.74
CA HIS A 44 6.27 -20.52 12.30
C HIS A 44 7.25 -19.95 11.29
N THR A 45 8.50 -20.38 11.40
CA THR A 45 9.54 -20.12 10.43
C THR A 45 10.14 -21.44 9.94
N THR A 46 11.07 -21.38 9.01
CA THR A 46 11.82 -22.57 8.55
C THR A 46 12.67 -23.20 9.65
N GLY A 47 13.06 -22.46 10.68
CA GLY A 47 13.92 -22.93 11.76
C GLY A 47 13.18 -23.20 13.06
N GLU A 48 12.24 -22.35 13.45
CA GLU A 48 11.62 -22.43 14.77
C GLU A 48 10.22 -21.80 14.83
N PHE A 49 9.59 -21.93 16.00
CA PHE A 49 8.29 -21.36 16.33
C PHE A 49 8.45 -20.24 17.35
N PHE A 50 7.78 -19.11 17.11
CA PHE A 50 7.74 -17.96 18.01
C PHE A 50 6.32 -17.74 18.53
N SER A 51 6.16 -17.70 19.85
CA SER A 51 4.90 -17.25 20.46
C SER A 51 4.81 -15.73 20.35
N VAL A 52 3.85 -15.23 19.58
CA VAL A 52 3.66 -13.80 19.30
C VAL A 52 2.19 -13.41 19.39
N GLN A 53 1.91 -12.18 19.77
CA GLN A 53 0.55 -11.64 19.88
C GLN A 53 0.12 -10.85 18.64
N ALA A 54 1.07 -10.45 17.79
CA ALA A 54 0.80 -9.73 16.55
C ALA A 54 1.89 -10.01 15.52
N VAL A 55 1.53 -9.97 14.23
CA VAL A 55 2.45 -10.06 13.10
C VAL A 55 2.18 -8.89 12.17
N PHE A 56 3.22 -8.09 11.88
CA PHE A 56 3.19 -7.00 10.93
C PHE A 56 3.97 -7.38 9.67
N MET A 57 3.29 -7.47 8.55
CA MET A 57 3.90 -7.82 7.26
C MET A 57 4.10 -6.58 6.40
N PHE A 58 5.35 -6.20 6.19
CA PHE A 58 5.75 -5.15 5.26
C PHE A 58 6.35 -5.80 4.02
N ARG A 59 5.54 -6.02 3.01
CA ARG A 59 6.00 -6.57 1.73
C ARG A 59 5.69 -5.62 0.57
N ALA A 60 6.42 -5.79 -0.50
CA ALA A 60 6.05 -5.16 -1.74
C ALA A 60 4.68 -5.72 -2.21
N SER A 61 3.78 -4.83 -2.59
CA SER A 61 2.53 -5.22 -3.25
C SER A 61 2.79 -5.81 -4.64
N ASP A 62 1.88 -6.62 -5.12
CA ASP A 62 1.89 -7.07 -6.50
C ASP A 62 1.78 -5.85 -7.44
N PRO A 63 2.35 -5.92 -8.64
CA PRO A 63 2.25 -4.81 -9.59
C PRO A 63 0.78 -4.53 -9.93
N LEU A 64 0.37 -3.26 -9.91
CA LEU A 64 -1.03 -2.89 -10.15
C LEU A 64 -1.54 -3.28 -11.54
N ASN A 65 -0.65 -3.33 -12.53
CA ASN A 65 -0.99 -3.81 -13.87
C ASN A 65 -1.26 -5.32 -13.95
N SER A 66 -0.98 -6.10 -12.89
CA SER A 66 -1.42 -7.50 -12.79
C SER A 66 -2.93 -7.61 -12.52
N PHE A 67 -3.52 -6.61 -11.86
CA PHE A 67 -4.97 -6.53 -11.61
C PHE A 67 -5.72 -5.83 -12.74
N LEU A 68 -5.08 -4.88 -13.41
CA LEU A 68 -5.64 -4.09 -14.49
C LEU A 68 -4.73 -4.15 -15.72
N PRO A 69 -4.88 -5.17 -16.58
CA PRO A 69 -4.13 -5.28 -17.82
C PRO A 69 -4.32 -4.03 -18.70
N GLY A 70 -3.23 -3.50 -19.26
CA GLY A 70 -3.25 -2.26 -20.05
C GLY A 70 -2.96 -1.00 -19.24
N LEU A 71 -2.88 -1.08 -17.92
CA LEU A 71 -2.50 0.05 -17.08
C LEU A 71 -1.04 0.45 -17.34
N GLN A 72 -0.82 1.70 -17.77
CA GLN A 72 0.53 2.20 -17.98
C GLN A 72 1.22 2.51 -16.68
N MET A 73 2.48 2.08 -16.59
CA MET A 73 3.29 2.17 -15.39
C MET A 73 4.62 2.90 -15.68
N ARG A 74 5.12 3.63 -14.68
CA ARG A 74 6.52 4.09 -14.62
C ARG A 74 7.21 3.38 -13.45
N GLY A 75 7.95 2.30 -13.76
CA GLY A 75 8.49 1.42 -12.73
C GLY A 75 7.36 0.73 -11.96
N ARG A 76 7.23 1.04 -10.67
CA ARG A 76 6.17 0.50 -9.80
C ARG A 76 4.98 1.45 -9.63
N SER A 77 4.98 2.59 -10.25
CA SER A 77 3.97 3.63 -10.09
C SER A 77 3.04 3.69 -11.29
N VAL A 78 1.76 3.86 -11.04
CA VAL A 78 0.75 4.11 -12.06
C VAL A 78 0.99 5.49 -12.69
N LEU A 79 0.99 5.56 -14.01
CA LEU A 79 0.98 6.84 -14.71
C LEU A 79 -0.42 7.43 -14.68
N VAL A 80 -0.51 8.67 -14.24
CA VAL A 80 -1.74 9.48 -14.28
C VAL A 80 -1.43 10.85 -14.86
N ASP A 81 -2.43 11.45 -15.45
CA ASP A 81 -2.39 12.84 -15.89
C ASP A 81 -2.71 13.82 -14.75
N ASP A 82 -2.87 15.11 -15.14
CA ASP A 82 -3.23 16.17 -14.19
C ASP A 82 -4.66 16.03 -13.63
N GLN A 83 -5.49 15.19 -14.18
CA GLN A 83 -6.83 14.89 -13.65
C GLN A 83 -6.88 13.57 -12.89
N ALA A 84 -5.72 12.97 -12.57
CA ALA A 84 -5.59 11.67 -11.95
C ALA A 84 -6.18 10.52 -12.79
N GLU A 85 -6.38 10.73 -14.10
CA GLU A 85 -6.83 9.72 -15.05
C GLU A 85 -5.66 8.81 -15.42
N THR A 86 -5.94 7.51 -15.49
CA THR A 86 -4.97 6.51 -15.93
C THR A 86 -5.07 6.29 -17.45
N SER A 87 -4.23 5.39 -17.99
CA SER A 87 -4.34 4.96 -19.39
C SER A 87 -5.60 4.16 -19.72
N ILE A 88 -6.38 3.77 -18.70
CA ILE A 88 -7.62 3.03 -18.87
C ILE A 88 -8.79 3.95 -18.58
N GLU A 89 -9.68 4.11 -19.55
CA GLU A 89 -10.86 4.97 -19.44
C GLU A 89 -11.71 4.58 -18.20
N GLY A 90 -12.12 5.58 -17.41
CA GLY A 90 -12.92 5.40 -16.20
C GLY A 90 -12.14 4.90 -15.00
N VAL A 91 -10.82 4.74 -15.11
CA VAL A 91 -9.93 4.32 -14.02
C VAL A 91 -9.06 5.50 -13.59
N PHE A 92 -9.16 5.85 -12.32
CA PHE A 92 -8.43 6.95 -11.68
C PHE A 92 -7.51 6.42 -10.61
N ALA A 93 -6.36 7.07 -10.40
CA ALA A 93 -5.44 6.66 -9.35
C ALA A 93 -4.85 7.87 -8.62
N GLY A 94 -4.64 7.70 -7.31
CA GLY A 94 -4.03 8.72 -6.46
C GLY A 94 -3.38 8.10 -5.23
N GLY A 95 -2.44 8.82 -4.62
CA GLY A 95 -1.69 8.36 -3.46
C GLY A 95 -0.39 7.64 -3.82
N ASP A 96 0.05 6.76 -2.93
CA ASP A 96 1.36 6.11 -3.01
C ASP A 96 1.55 5.26 -4.29
N CYS A 97 0.46 4.75 -4.85
CA CYS A 97 0.49 4.00 -6.09
C CYS A 97 0.92 4.83 -7.31
N THR A 98 0.85 6.16 -7.24
CA THR A 98 1.28 7.07 -8.32
C THR A 98 2.72 7.57 -8.16
N GLY A 99 3.44 7.10 -7.15
CA GLY A 99 4.87 7.39 -6.94
C GLY A 99 5.18 8.26 -5.72
N GLN A 100 6.45 8.62 -5.62
CA GLN A 100 6.97 9.45 -4.51
C GLN A 100 6.56 10.94 -4.63
N PRO A 101 6.65 11.70 -3.49
CA PRO A 101 6.95 11.27 -2.13
C PRO A 101 5.78 10.55 -1.47
N TRP A 102 6.07 9.50 -0.73
CA TRP A 102 5.05 8.73 0.03
C TRP A 102 4.72 9.47 1.33
N GLN A 103 3.79 10.40 1.24
CA GLN A 103 3.38 11.29 2.31
C GLN A 103 1.86 11.28 2.45
N VAL A 104 1.36 11.18 3.68
CA VAL A 104 -0.08 11.12 3.97
C VAL A 104 -0.84 12.29 3.35
N ASN A 105 -0.33 13.51 3.49
CA ASN A 105 -0.99 14.71 2.96
C ASN A 105 -1.04 14.70 1.43
N ARG A 106 0.01 14.21 0.75
CA ARG A 106 0.01 14.04 -0.70
C ARG A 106 -1.00 12.98 -1.13
N ALA A 107 -1.01 11.84 -0.44
CA ALA A 107 -1.94 10.75 -0.74
C ALA A 107 -3.40 11.20 -0.58
N ALA A 108 -3.72 11.95 0.48
CA ALA A 108 -5.04 12.50 0.71
C ALA A 108 -5.47 13.49 -0.39
N GLY A 109 -4.59 14.44 -0.76
CA GLY A 109 -4.88 15.41 -1.81
C GLY A 109 -5.06 14.76 -3.19
N GLN A 110 -4.24 13.76 -3.53
CA GLN A 110 -4.39 13.03 -4.78
C GLN A 110 -5.65 12.14 -4.80
N ALA A 111 -5.99 11.52 -3.68
CA ALA A 111 -7.22 10.72 -3.57
C ALA A 111 -8.47 11.61 -3.74
N GLN A 112 -8.47 12.80 -3.14
CA GLN A 112 -9.55 13.78 -3.34
C GLN A 112 -9.66 14.18 -4.82
N LYS A 113 -8.55 14.47 -5.49
CA LYS A 113 -8.54 14.81 -6.91
C LYS A 113 -9.07 13.68 -7.76
N ALA A 114 -8.61 12.45 -7.55
CA ALA A 114 -9.07 11.26 -8.26
C ALA A 114 -10.59 11.04 -8.08
N ALA A 115 -11.10 11.24 -6.85
CA ALA A 115 -12.52 11.12 -6.56
C ALA A 115 -13.36 12.17 -7.30
N ILE A 116 -12.92 13.44 -7.30
CA ILE A 116 -13.60 14.53 -8.03
C ILE A 116 -13.61 14.24 -9.54
N SER A 117 -12.48 13.81 -10.09
CA SER A 117 -12.38 13.47 -11.52
C SER A 117 -13.28 12.29 -11.89
N ALA A 118 -13.36 11.27 -11.03
CA ALA A 118 -14.27 10.14 -11.23
C ALA A 118 -15.75 10.57 -11.21
N ILE A 119 -16.13 11.46 -10.29
CA ILE A 119 -17.49 12.02 -10.22
C ILE A 119 -17.80 12.79 -11.50
N ASN A 120 -16.88 13.66 -11.96
CA ASN A 120 -17.05 14.45 -13.18
C ASN A 120 -17.15 13.55 -14.43
N TYR A 121 -16.34 12.49 -14.48
CA TYR A 121 -16.41 11.50 -15.55
C TYR A 121 -17.79 10.83 -15.61
N LEU A 122 -18.30 10.36 -14.47
CA LEU A 122 -19.61 9.73 -14.38
C LEU A 122 -20.74 10.69 -14.78
N ALA A 123 -20.70 11.89 -14.22
CA ALA A 123 -21.71 12.91 -14.52
C ALA A 123 -21.72 13.31 -16.02
N LYS A 124 -20.54 13.38 -16.67
CA LYS A 124 -20.43 13.61 -18.09
C LYS A 124 -20.95 12.44 -18.92
N ARG A 125 -20.58 11.20 -18.54
CA ARG A 125 -21.02 9.97 -19.19
C ARG A 125 -22.54 9.82 -19.15
N ASP A 126 -23.15 10.11 -18.00
CA ASP A 126 -24.58 9.92 -17.75
C ASP A 126 -25.42 11.15 -18.18
N GLY A 127 -24.80 12.16 -18.80
CA GLY A 127 -25.48 13.36 -19.27
C GLY A 127 -26.00 14.28 -18.14
N LEU A 128 -25.45 14.11 -16.93
CA LEU A 128 -25.88 14.83 -15.73
C LEU A 128 -25.15 16.18 -15.56
N ILE A 129 -24.26 16.56 -16.44
CA ILE A 129 -23.52 17.83 -16.32
C ILE A 129 -24.05 18.91 -17.28
N GLU A 130 -24.86 19.82 -16.76
CA GLU A 130 -24.65 21.27 -16.99
C GLU A 130 -24.14 22.02 -15.74
N THR A 131 -23.95 21.33 -14.60
CA THR A 131 -23.98 21.98 -13.27
C THR A 131 -22.64 22.20 -12.56
N PHE A 132 -21.49 21.76 -13.05
CA PHE A 132 -20.23 21.92 -12.33
C PHE A 132 -19.18 22.85 -12.97
N LYS A 133 -19.59 23.76 -13.84
CA LYS A 133 -18.70 24.80 -14.41
C LYS A 133 -18.40 25.98 -13.47
N GLU A 134 -18.99 26.02 -12.28
CA GLU A 134 -18.88 27.21 -11.40
C GLU A 134 -17.77 27.14 -10.32
N TYR A 135 -16.92 26.12 -10.31
CA TYR A 135 -15.82 26.02 -9.33
C TYR A 135 -14.43 25.82 -9.98
N SER A 136 -14.16 26.50 -11.08
CA SER A 136 -12.80 26.61 -11.66
C SER A 136 -12.30 28.05 -11.59
#